data_b7c270a34334729f3143f6d286f344d6
#
_entry.id   b7c270a34334729f3143f6d286f344d6
#
_cell.length_a   1.000
_cell.length_b   1.000
_cell.length_c   1.000
_cell.angle_alpha   90.00
_cell.angle_beta   90.00
_cell.angle_gamma   90.00
#
_symmetry.space_group_name_H-M   'P 1'
#
loop_
_entity.id
_entity.type
_entity.pdbx_description
1 polymer ?
#
loop_
_entity_poly.entity_id
_entity_poly.type
_entity_poly.pdbx_seq_one_letter_code
_entity_poly.pdbx_strand_id
1 'polypeptide(L)'
;MTIGLISAPTNLGLRPPAPTSVPGTAKAPEALREAGLYRRFAERGARERGVVLPGRYADDAEPGVLRNQAAIVEHARRLAGRVEAVRADGLAPLVIGGDCSLLVGAGVALRRAPGRYGLVHLDGHTDFRHPGNSDQCASLAGEDLAAAVGLHWPAVADIDGLGPYFDPADTAHAGCRDDDTALAETTALLGTVVTAARIRRQGVPEATRLILDVVDRDGLDGYWLHLDVDILDPSVMPAVDSPDPGGLDAVELADLLAALAPRAIGAQVTVFDPDLDPDGSRARLLADVLVPGLEALGERR
;
A
#
# COMPACT_ATOMS: atom_id res chain seq x y z
N MET A 1 1.20 5.82 -19.80
CA MET A 1 2.51 5.12 -19.64
C MET A 1 2.25 3.62 -19.60
N THR A 2 3.19 2.79 -20.02
CA THR A 2 3.04 1.33 -19.91
C THR A 2 3.33 0.88 -18.47
N ILE A 3 2.51 -0.03 -17.93
CA ILE A 3 2.69 -0.55 -16.58
C ILE A 3 3.79 -1.62 -16.55
N GLY A 4 4.64 -1.56 -15.52
CA GLY A 4 5.60 -2.60 -15.17
C GLY A 4 5.14 -3.37 -13.94
N LEU A 5 4.66 -4.62 -14.11
CA LEU A 5 4.16 -5.46 -13.03
C LEU A 5 5.32 -6.09 -12.24
N ILE A 6 5.37 -5.84 -10.95
CA ILE A 6 6.34 -6.42 -10.01
C ILE A 6 5.59 -7.30 -9.03
N SER A 7 5.96 -8.56 -8.88
CA SER A 7 5.48 -9.40 -7.78
C SER A 7 6.37 -9.21 -6.55
N ALA A 8 5.77 -8.95 -5.38
CA ALA A 8 6.50 -8.77 -4.12
C ALA A 8 5.83 -9.58 -2.99
N PRO A 9 6.00 -10.93 -3.01
CA PRO A 9 5.33 -11.86 -2.12
C PRO A 9 5.90 -11.79 -0.70
N THR A 10 5.46 -10.83 0.12
CA THR A 10 5.89 -10.68 1.52
C THR A 10 4.75 -10.94 2.51
N ASN A 11 5.10 -11.32 3.72
CA ASN A 11 4.24 -11.41 4.90
C ASN A 11 5.00 -10.94 6.14
N LEU A 12 6.15 -10.29 5.94
CA LEU A 12 7.10 -9.97 6.99
C LEU A 12 6.57 -8.95 8.00
N GLY A 13 5.69 -8.03 7.54
CA GLY A 13 5.12 -6.96 8.37
C GLY A 13 3.94 -7.39 9.25
N LEU A 14 3.39 -8.60 9.05
CA LEU A 14 2.19 -9.06 9.74
C LEU A 14 2.50 -9.94 10.96
N ARG A 15 1.56 -9.96 11.90
CA ARG A 15 1.55 -10.95 13.00
C ARG A 15 1.12 -12.33 12.47
N PRO A 16 1.58 -13.44 13.07
CA PRO A 16 1.06 -14.75 12.72
C PRO A 16 -0.43 -14.84 13.11
N PRO A 17 -1.31 -15.34 12.23
CA PRO A 17 -2.75 -15.48 12.55
C PRO A 17 -3.03 -16.48 13.67
N ALA A 18 -2.13 -17.43 13.90
CA ALA A 18 -2.18 -18.36 15.02
C ALA A 18 -0.73 -18.74 15.43
N PRO A 19 -0.50 -19.20 16.67
CA PRO A 19 0.82 -19.68 17.07
C PRO A 19 1.39 -20.70 16.07
N THR A 20 2.64 -20.51 15.66
CA THR A 20 3.36 -21.38 14.68
C THR A 20 2.85 -21.31 13.23
N SER A 21 1.90 -20.46 12.90
CA SER A 21 1.47 -20.19 11.51
C SER A 21 2.24 -19.00 10.91
N VAL A 22 2.02 -18.76 9.63
CA VAL A 22 2.52 -17.56 8.92
C VAL A 22 1.37 -16.92 8.15
N PRO A 23 1.33 -15.58 8.00
CA PRO A 23 0.30 -14.92 7.19
C PRO A 23 0.36 -15.35 5.73
N GLY A 24 -0.80 -15.56 5.12
CA GLY A 24 -0.92 -16.05 3.75
C GLY A 24 -0.66 -15.00 2.67
N THR A 25 -0.56 -13.73 3.01
CA THR A 25 -0.43 -12.60 2.07
C THR A 25 0.74 -12.74 1.09
N ALA A 26 1.81 -13.46 1.44
CA ALA A 26 2.90 -13.78 0.51
C ALA A 26 2.43 -14.61 -0.71
N LYS A 27 1.27 -15.21 -0.67
CA LYS A 27 0.68 -15.98 -1.79
C LYS A 27 -0.16 -15.09 -2.73
N ALA A 28 -0.45 -13.85 -2.35
CA ALA A 28 -1.33 -12.96 -3.09
C ALA A 28 -0.92 -12.76 -4.57
N PRO A 29 0.36 -12.52 -4.93
CA PRO A 29 0.73 -12.36 -6.32
C PRO A 29 0.36 -13.56 -7.20
N GLU A 30 0.56 -14.79 -6.70
CA GLU A 30 0.24 -16.00 -7.47
C GLU A 30 -1.27 -16.29 -7.51
N ALA A 31 -2.01 -16.05 -6.42
CA ALA A 31 -3.47 -16.17 -6.42
C ALA A 31 -4.13 -15.17 -7.39
N LEU A 32 -3.65 -13.93 -7.42
CA LEU A 32 -4.10 -12.91 -8.37
C LEU A 32 -3.68 -13.23 -9.82
N ARG A 33 -2.54 -13.90 -10.02
CA ARG A 33 -2.13 -14.42 -11.32
C ARG A 33 -3.10 -15.49 -11.80
N GLU A 34 -3.45 -16.45 -10.94
CA GLU A 34 -4.45 -17.49 -11.24
C GLU A 34 -5.84 -16.87 -11.53
N ALA A 35 -6.23 -15.83 -10.80
CA ALA A 35 -7.45 -15.05 -11.06
C ALA A 35 -7.41 -14.23 -12.36
N GLY A 36 -6.28 -14.23 -13.08
CA GLY A 36 -6.12 -13.60 -14.39
C GLY A 36 -5.70 -12.14 -14.38
N LEU A 37 -5.35 -11.55 -13.22
CA LEU A 37 -4.92 -10.16 -13.10
C LEU A 37 -3.77 -9.82 -14.05
N TYR A 38 -2.69 -10.60 -14.01
CA TYR A 38 -1.50 -10.37 -14.85
C TYR A 38 -1.79 -10.47 -16.32
N ARG A 39 -2.57 -11.46 -16.74
CA ARG A 39 -2.98 -11.63 -18.14
C ARG A 39 -3.79 -10.42 -18.63
N ARG A 40 -4.75 -9.96 -17.84
CA ARG A 40 -5.62 -8.83 -18.16
C ARG A 40 -4.84 -7.52 -18.30
N PHE A 41 -3.84 -7.29 -17.46
CA PHE A 41 -2.90 -6.17 -17.62
C PHE A 41 -1.99 -6.35 -18.83
N ALA A 42 -1.49 -7.55 -19.10
CA ALA A 42 -0.65 -7.83 -20.30
C ALA A 42 -1.42 -7.58 -21.61
N GLU A 43 -2.70 -7.95 -21.68
CA GLU A 43 -3.60 -7.64 -22.79
C GLU A 43 -3.75 -6.12 -23.05
N ARG A 44 -3.47 -5.28 -22.02
CA ARG A 44 -3.40 -3.80 -22.08
C ARG A 44 -1.98 -3.26 -22.26
N GLY A 45 -1.03 -4.12 -22.56
CA GLY A 45 0.37 -3.75 -22.85
C GLY A 45 1.29 -3.71 -21.64
N ALA A 46 0.84 -4.05 -20.43
CA ALA A 46 1.71 -4.14 -19.28
C ALA A 46 2.78 -5.23 -19.45
N ARG A 47 3.92 -5.03 -18.80
CA ARG A 47 5.07 -5.93 -18.86
C ARG A 47 5.42 -6.47 -17.48
N GLU A 48 5.59 -7.78 -17.37
CA GLU A 48 6.08 -8.37 -16.12
C GLU A 48 7.55 -8.00 -15.91
N ARG A 49 7.87 -7.60 -14.69
CA ARG A 49 9.21 -7.13 -14.27
C ARG A 49 9.83 -8.01 -13.20
N GLY A 50 9.32 -9.22 -13.07
CA GLY A 50 9.84 -10.27 -12.20
C GLY A 50 9.37 -10.18 -10.76
N VAL A 51 10.06 -10.89 -9.88
CA VAL A 51 9.69 -11.09 -8.48
C VAL A 51 10.76 -10.52 -7.57
N VAL A 52 10.36 -9.85 -6.49
CA VAL A 52 11.24 -9.44 -5.39
C VAL A 52 10.93 -10.33 -4.19
N LEU A 53 11.75 -11.34 -3.99
CA LEU A 53 11.53 -12.30 -2.91
C LEU A 53 11.87 -11.68 -1.54
N PRO A 54 11.03 -11.89 -0.51
CA PRO A 54 11.33 -11.50 0.87
C PRO A 54 12.37 -12.43 1.49
N GLY A 55 12.78 -12.14 2.71
CA GLY A 55 13.46 -13.09 3.59
C GLY A 55 12.50 -14.19 4.08
N ARG A 56 13.00 -15.03 4.98
CA ARG A 56 12.15 -16.01 5.67
C ARG A 56 11.40 -15.30 6.81
N TYR A 57 10.11 -15.57 6.92
CA TYR A 57 9.30 -15.10 8.05
C TYR A 57 9.78 -15.74 9.37
N ALA A 58 9.88 -14.92 10.40
CA ALA A 58 10.09 -15.32 11.78
C ALA A 58 9.16 -14.50 12.69
N ASP A 59 8.62 -15.10 13.75
CA ASP A 59 7.86 -14.38 14.77
C ASP A 59 8.83 -13.93 15.88
N ASP A 60 9.70 -12.96 15.56
CA ASP A 60 10.85 -12.52 16.32
C ASP A 60 10.73 -11.10 16.89
N ALA A 61 9.48 -10.58 17.03
CA ALA A 61 9.27 -9.27 17.61
C ALA A 61 9.73 -9.19 19.07
N GLU A 62 10.49 -8.14 19.41
CA GLU A 62 10.98 -7.84 20.76
C GLU A 62 10.70 -6.38 21.09
N PRO A 63 10.72 -5.99 22.38
CA PRO A 63 10.55 -4.58 22.76
C PRO A 63 11.58 -3.69 22.04
N GLY A 64 11.09 -2.73 21.25
CA GLY A 64 11.93 -1.81 20.46
C GLY A 64 12.42 -2.37 19.12
N VAL A 65 12.01 -3.60 18.73
CA VAL A 65 12.37 -4.23 17.46
C VAL A 65 11.11 -4.80 16.80
N LEU A 66 10.85 -4.40 15.57
CA LEU A 66 9.75 -4.96 14.78
C LEU A 66 10.00 -6.43 14.42
N ARG A 67 8.91 -7.16 14.30
CA ARG A 67 8.95 -8.51 13.71
C ARG A 67 9.61 -8.46 12.34
N ASN A 68 10.52 -9.41 12.09
CA ASN A 68 11.26 -9.52 10.83
C ASN A 68 12.01 -8.24 10.42
N GLN A 69 12.36 -7.34 11.34
CA GLN A 69 12.90 -6.02 11.02
C GLN A 69 14.07 -6.08 10.02
N ALA A 70 15.05 -6.95 10.25
CA ALA A 70 16.20 -7.07 9.36
C ALA A 70 15.81 -7.58 7.95
N ALA A 71 14.88 -8.52 7.88
CA ALA A 71 14.37 -9.04 6.61
C ALA A 71 13.53 -7.99 5.85
N ILE A 72 12.73 -7.19 6.56
CA ILE A 72 11.97 -6.07 5.98
C ILE A 72 12.91 -5.03 5.38
N VAL A 73 13.94 -4.61 6.10
CA VAL A 73 14.92 -3.62 5.61
C VAL A 73 15.63 -4.12 4.36
N GLU A 74 16.06 -5.37 4.33
CA GLU A 74 16.70 -5.96 3.16
C GLU A 74 15.74 -6.13 1.99
N HIS A 75 14.48 -6.50 2.25
CA HIS A 75 13.43 -6.57 1.22
C HIS A 75 13.11 -5.19 0.65
N ALA A 76 13.00 -4.17 1.50
CA ALA A 76 12.79 -2.79 1.08
C ALA A 76 13.88 -2.29 0.12
N ARG A 77 15.16 -2.57 0.41
CA ARG A 77 16.27 -2.23 -0.50
C ARG A 77 16.17 -2.92 -1.86
N ARG A 78 15.81 -4.21 -1.88
CA ARG A 78 15.62 -4.97 -3.12
C ARG A 78 14.43 -4.48 -3.92
N LEU A 79 13.32 -4.17 -3.24
CA LEU A 79 12.13 -3.61 -3.89
C LEU A 79 12.44 -2.24 -4.47
N ALA A 80 13.13 -1.38 -3.71
CA ALA A 80 13.56 -0.06 -4.19
C ALA A 80 14.36 -0.16 -5.50
N GLY A 81 15.37 -1.01 -5.55
CA GLY A 81 16.15 -1.21 -6.78
C GLY A 81 15.31 -1.73 -7.96
N ARG A 82 14.28 -2.54 -7.70
CA ARG A 82 13.36 -3.01 -8.75
C ARG A 82 12.44 -1.89 -9.24
N VAL A 83 11.88 -1.09 -8.33
CA VAL A 83 11.04 0.08 -8.66
C VAL A 83 11.85 1.09 -9.47
N GLU A 84 13.09 1.40 -9.06
CA GLU A 84 14.00 2.28 -9.78
C GLU A 84 14.27 1.78 -11.22
N ALA A 85 14.57 0.48 -11.39
CA ALA A 85 14.81 -0.10 -12.72
C ALA A 85 13.57 -0.04 -13.62
N VAL A 86 12.37 -0.28 -13.08
CA VAL A 86 11.12 -0.17 -13.84
C VAL A 86 10.87 1.28 -14.29
N ARG A 87 11.10 2.25 -13.40
CA ARG A 87 10.96 3.67 -13.73
C ARG A 87 12.00 4.14 -14.78
N ALA A 88 13.24 3.67 -14.64
CA ALA A 88 14.31 3.97 -15.61
C ALA A 88 13.99 3.47 -17.04
N ASP A 89 13.24 2.37 -17.15
CA ASP A 89 12.74 1.86 -18.42
C ASP A 89 11.50 2.63 -18.96
N GLY A 90 11.10 3.71 -18.30
CA GLY A 90 9.95 4.53 -18.70
C GLY A 90 8.59 3.88 -18.42
N LEU A 91 8.53 2.91 -17.50
CA LEU A 91 7.31 2.22 -17.10
C LEU A 91 6.79 2.77 -15.76
N ALA A 92 5.47 2.69 -15.55
CA ALA A 92 4.86 2.91 -14.24
C ALA A 92 4.91 1.61 -13.43
N PRO A 93 5.63 1.53 -12.30
CA PRO A 93 5.65 0.32 -11.49
C PRO A 93 4.28 0.08 -10.83
N LEU A 94 3.76 -1.14 -10.99
CA LEU A 94 2.63 -1.65 -10.22
C LEU A 94 3.12 -2.88 -9.44
N VAL A 95 3.26 -2.71 -8.13
CA VAL A 95 3.70 -3.76 -7.22
C VAL A 95 2.49 -4.53 -6.73
N ILE A 96 2.44 -5.82 -7.06
CA ILE A 96 1.45 -6.75 -6.53
C ILE A 96 2.09 -7.45 -5.33
N GLY A 97 1.65 -7.11 -4.17
CA GLY A 97 2.24 -7.51 -2.90
C GLY A 97 1.46 -8.57 -2.18
N GLY A 98 1.96 -8.74 -1.13
CA GLY A 98 2.08 -9.15 0.20
C GLY A 98 1.49 -8.14 1.19
N ASP A 99 2.24 -7.84 2.21
CA ASP A 99 1.81 -6.94 3.29
C ASP A 99 2.26 -5.47 3.09
N CYS A 100 1.74 -4.56 3.92
CA CYS A 100 1.97 -3.11 3.81
C CYS A 100 3.41 -2.67 4.09
N SER A 101 4.29 -3.53 4.64
CA SER A 101 5.72 -3.22 4.76
C SER A 101 6.39 -2.86 3.43
N LEU A 102 5.76 -3.15 2.30
CA LEU A 102 6.21 -2.75 0.96
C LEU A 102 6.31 -1.24 0.79
N LEU A 103 5.52 -0.45 1.56
CA LEU A 103 5.51 1.01 1.45
C LEU A 103 6.90 1.62 1.71
N VAL A 104 7.62 1.10 2.71
CA VAL A 104 8.97 1.62 2.99
C VAL A 104 9.95 1.36 1.84
N GLY A 105 9.77 0.27 1.09
CA GLY A 105 10.57 -0.02 -0.11
C GLY A 105 10.29 0.94 -1.26
N ALA A 106 9.03 1.29 -1.48
CA ALA A 106 8.62 2.32 -2.43
C ALA A 106 9.17 3.69 -2.01
N GLY A 107 9.05 4.03 -0.73
CA GLY A 107 9.60 5.25 -0.15
C GLY A 107 11.10 5.40 -0.37
N VAL A 108 11.88 4.36 -0.10
CA VAL A 108 13.34 4.33 -0.36
C VAL A 108 13.64 4.57 -1.84
N ALA A 109 12.89 3.95 -2.77
CA ALA A 109 13.08 4.16 -4.20
C ALA A 109 12.84 5.63 -4.61
N LEU A 110 11.80 6.25 -4.08
CA LEU A 110 11.46 7.63 -4.40
C LEU A 110 12.42 8.64 -3.78
N ARG A 111 12.96 8.36 -2.58
CA ARG A 111 13.98 9.20 -1.96
C ARG A 111 15.34 9.15 -2.66
N ARG A 112 15.64 8.07 -3.36
CA ARG A 112 16.84 7.96 -4.23
C ARG A 112 16.64 8.63 -5.59
N ALA A 113 15.40 8.79 -6.03
CA ALA A 113 15.08 9.46 -7.28
C ALA A 113 15.15 11.00 -7.12
N PRO A 114 15.50 11.75 -8.18
CA PRO A 114 15.35 13.20 -8.15
C PRO A 114 13.87 13.58 -8.07
N GLY A 115 13.56 14.65 -7.35
CA GLY A 115 12.22 15.19 -7.23
C GLY A 115 11.60 15.06 -5.84
N ARG A 116 10.40 15.60 -5.69
CA ARG A 116 9.57 15.55 -4.48
C ARG A 116 8.26 14.83 -4.81
N TYR A 117 7.93 13.83 -4.03
CA TYR A 117 6.79 12.97 -4.31
C TYR A 117 5.83 12.93 -3.13
N GLY A 118 4.53 12.99 -3.42
CA GLY A 118 3.47 12.77 -2.45
C GLY A 118 3.16 11.29 -2.25
N LEU A 119 2.30 11.03 -1.26
CA LEU A 119 1.75 9.70 -0.97
C LEU A 119 0.23 9.78 -0.92
N VAL A 120 -0.43 8.89 -1.65
CA VAL A 120 -1.83 8.52 -1.41
C VAL A 120 -1.83 7.17 -0.72
N HIS A 121 -2.32 7.12 0.50
CA HIS A 121 -2.46 5.91 1.31
C HIS A 121 -3.95 5.56 1.41
N LEU A 122 -4.37 4.51 0.70
CA LEU A 122 -5.73 3.98 0.70
C LEU A 122 -5.78 2.74 1.58
N ASP A 123 -6.52 2.79 2.69
CA ASP A 123 -6.47 1.77 3.73
C ASP A 123 -7.71 1.86 4.64
N GLY A 124 -8.15 0.73 5.17
CA GLY A 124 -9.24 0.67 6.13
C GLY A 124 -8.88 1.15 7.54
N HIS A 125 -7.58 1.27 7.82
CA HIS A 125 -7.00 1.74 9.08
C HIS A 125 -6.08 2.93 8.83
N THR A 126 -5.70 3.65 9.87
CA THR A 126 -4.73 4.74 9.70
C THR A 126 -3.30 4.25 9.58
N ASP A 127 -2.99 3.05 10.05
CA ASP A 127 -1.65 2.46 10.15
C ASP A 127 -0.60 3.42 10.74
N PHE A 128 -1.09 4.22 11.72
CA PHE A 128 -0.36 5.34 12.31
C PHE A 128 0.14 5.05 13.73
N ARG A 129 0.25 3.76 14.09
CA ARG A 129 0.86 3.37 15.36
C ARG A 129 2.37 3.56 15.28
N HIS A 130 2.95 4.19 16.30
CA HIS A 130 4.37 4.45 16.39
C HIS A 130 4.83 4.57 17.85
N PRO A 131 6.15 4.54 18.15
CA PRO A 131 6.67 4.58 19.52
C PRO A 131 6.27 5.83 20.34
N GLY A 132 5.81 6.89 19.68
CA GLY A 132 5.33 8.10 20.35
C GLY A 132 3.89 8.03 20.85
N ASN A 133 3.07 7.13 20.31
CA ASN A 133 1.66 6.99 20.65
C ASN A 133 1.25 5.59 21.16
N SER A 134 2.16 4.60 21.09
CA SER A 134 1.87 3.21 21.48
C SER A 134 3.11 2.51 22.00
N ASP A 135 2.96 1.69 23.02
CA ASP A 135 3.94 0.73 23.52
C ASP A 135 3.83 -0.66 22.83
N GLN A 136 2.89 -0.82 21.88
CA GLN A 136 2.58 -2.08 21.22
C GLN A 136 3.10 -2.15 19.78
N CYS A 137 4.07 -1.31 19.42
CA CYS A 137 4.71 -1.39 18.11
C CYS A 137 5.47 -2.71 17.94
N ALA A 138 5.10 -3.47 16.92
CA ALA A 138 5.69 -4.79 16.67
C ALA A 138 5.53 -5.29 15.23
N SER A 139 4.66 -4.68 14.42
CA SER A 139 4.24 -5.20 13.11
C SER A 139 4.10 -4.08 12.11
N LEU A 140 5.07 -3.97 11.20
CA LEU A 140 5.14 -2.82 10.29
C LEU A 140 3.92 -2.68 9.37
N ALA A 141 3.17 -3.75 9.11
CA ALA A 141 1.98 -3.67 8.28
C ALA A 141 0.85 -2.81 8.89
N GLY A 142 0.76 -2.70 10.22
CA GLY A 142 -0.16 -1.76 10.87
C GLY A 142 0.52 -0.49 11.38
N GLU A 143 1.69 -0.15 10.87
CA GLU A 143 2.56 0.93 11.34
C GLU A 143 3.30 1.61 10.15
N ASP A 144 2.97 1.22 8.92
CA ASP A 144 3.74 1.57 7.73
C ASP A 144 3.57 3.05 7.33
N LEU A 145 2.38 3.63 7.52
CA LEU A 145 2.18 5.06 7.25
C LEU A 145 2.97 5.92 8.25
N ALA A 146 2.98 5.55 9.53
CA ALA A 146 3.81 6.24 10.52
C ALA A 146 5.30 6.13 10.18
N ALA A 147 5.77 4.95 9.76
CA ALA A 147 7.13 4.75 9.31
C ALA A 147 7.45 5.56 8.05
N ALA A 148 6.53 5.60 7.09
CA ALA A 148 6.71 6.32 5.83
C ALA A 148 6.89 7.83 6.01
N VAL A 149 6.22 8.42 7.02
CA VAL A 149 6.35 9.85 7.35
C VAL A 149 7.38 10.15 8.45
N GLY A 150 8.19 9.16 8.85
CA GLY A 150 9.34 9.36 9.73
C GLY A 150 9.06 9.30 11.23
N LEU A 151 7.90 8.82 11.66
CA LEU A 151 7.50 8.77 13.08
C LEU A 151 7.84 7.46 13.79
N HIS A 152 8.42 6.52 13.08
CA HIS A 152 8.76 5.20 13.64
C HIS A 152 10.25 5.08 13.99
N TRP A 153 10.68 3.91 14.49
CA TRP A 153 12.10 3.63 14.76
C TRP A 153 12.96 3.84 13.50
N PRO A 154 14.15 4.44 13.63
CA PRO A 154 15.01 4.75 12.48
C PRO A 154 15.36 3.53 11.61
N ALA A 155 15.34 2.32 12.20
CA ALA A 155 15.60 1.10 11.46
C ALA A 155 14.68 0.91 10.24
N VAL A 156 13.43 1.39 10.30
CA VAL A 156 12.44 1.29 9.22
C VAL A 156 12.01 2.64 8.68
N ALA A 157 12.04 3.71 9.49
CA ALA A 157 11.66 5.05 9.07
C ALA A 157 12.81 5.86 8.43
N ASP A 158 14.05 5.35 8.52
CA ASP A 158 15.25 6.05 8.01
C ASP A 158 16.26 5.07 7.40
N ILE A 159 15.78 4.12 6.60
CA ILE A 159 16.65 3.15 5.90
C ILE A 159 17.66 3.93 5.04
N ASP A 160 18.94 3.65 5.23
CA ASP A 160 20.08 4.24 4.52
C ASP A 160 20.18 5.79 4.70
N GLY A 161 19.58 6.38 5.76
CA GLY A 161 19.59 7.82 6.00
C GLY A 161 18.68 8.61 5.04
N LEU A 162 17.63 7.97 4.52
CA LEU A 162 16.72 8.52 3.51
C LEU A 162 15.37 8.99 4.06
N GLY A 163 15.12 8.77 5.36
CA GLY A 163 13.86 9.19 6.02
C GLY A 163 13.77 10.70 6.29
N PRO A 164 12.55 11.24 6.49
CA PRO A 164 11.30 10.60 6.17
C PRO A 164 11.15 10.36 4.66
N TYR A 165 10.41 9.31 4.27
CA TYR A 165 10.26 8.99 2.84
C TYR A 165 9.26 9.93 2.17
N PHE A 166 8.21 10.32 2.88
CA PHE A 166 7.20 11.27 2.42
C PHE A 166 7.02 12.37 3.47
N ASP A 167 6.80 13.60 2.99
CA ASP A 167 6.43 14.71 3.86
C ASP A 167 4.97 14.51 4.31
N PRO A 168 4.66 14.59 5.62
CA PRO A 168 3.28 14.52 6.09
C PRO A 168 2.33 15.49 5.37
N ALA A 169 2.81 16.70 5.05
CA ALA A 169 2.01 17.70 4.34
C ALA A 169 1.72 17.36 2.85
N ASP A 170 2.48 16.40 2.27
CA ASP A 170 2.30 15.87 0.91
C ASP A 170 1.66 14.47 0.92
N THR A 171 1.11 14.06 2.07
CA THR A 171 0.49 12.76 2.27
C THR A 171 -1.01 12.91 2.45
N ALA A 172 -1.77 12.17 1.67
CA ALA A 172 -3.22 12.02 1.78
C ALA A 172 -3.56 10.60 2.21
N HIS A 173 -4.34 10.45 3.28
CA HIS A 173 -4.87 9.16 3.71
C HIS A 173 -6.37 9.09 3.46
N ALA A 174 -6.88 7.94 2.98
CA ALA A 174 -8.30 7.77 2.73
C ALA A 174 -8.76 6.32 2.96
N GLY A 175 -9.94 6.17 3.56
CA GLY A 175 -10.60 4.87 3.74
C GLY A 175 -10.72 4.37 5.17
N CYS A 176 -9.97 4.94 6.12
CA CYS A 176 -10.01 4.51 7.52
C CYS A 176 -11.42 4.67 8.13
N ARG A 177 -11.66 3.90 9.18
CA ARG A 177 -12.92 3.96 9.93
C ARG A 177 -12.94 5.21 10.83
N ASP A 178 -14.14 5.73 11.15
CA ASP A 178 -14.30 6.95 11.97
C ASP A 178 -13.87 6.73 13.45
N ASP A 179 -13.78 5.49 13.90
CA ASP A 179 -13.39 5.09 15.26
C ASP A 179 -11.94 4.61 15.38
N ASP A 180 -11.13 4.75 14.33
CA ASP A 180 -9.70 4.46 14.38
C ASP A 180 -9.00 5.28 15.47
N THR A 181 -8.22 4.60 16.30
CA THR A 181 -7.64 5.19 17.52
C THR A 181 -6.61 6.28 17.26
N ALA A 182 -5.94 6.26 16.09
CA ALA A 182 -4.96 7.26 15.69
C ALA A 182 -5.53 8.33 14.76
N LEU A 183 -6.84 8.28 14.41
CA LEU A 183 -7.47 9.20 13.46
C LEU A 183 -7.24 10.68 13.79
N ALA A 184 -7.32 11.06 15.06
CA ALA A 184 -7.15 12.45 15.48
C ALA A 184 -5.72 12.95 15.23
N GLU A 185 -4.72 12.14 15.55
CA GLU A 185 -3.31 12.46 15.32
C GLU A 185 -2.99 12.50 13.82
N THR A 186 -3.42 11.48 13.08
CA THR A 186 -3.23 11.40 11.63
C THR A 186 -3.83 12.62 10.93
N THR A 187 -5.05 13.02 11.32
CA THR A 187 -5.72 14.21 10.77
C THR A 187 -4.98 15.51 11.08
N ALA A 188 -4.32 15.59 12.24
CA ALA A 188 -3.58 16.78 12.63
C ALA A 188 -2.23 16.92 11.90
N LEU A 189 -1.65 15.82 11.43
CA LEU A 189 -0.30 15.78 10.85
C LEU A 189 -0.30 15.72 9.32
N LEU A 190 -1.22 14.98 8.71
CA LEU A 190 -1.23 14.77 7.27
C LEU A 190 -1.89 15.91 6.51
N GLY A 191 -1.57 16.04 5.22
CA GLY A 191 -2.18 17.01 4.32
C GLY A 191 -3.70 16.88 4.22
N THR A 192 -4.22 15.66 4.20
CA THR A 192 -5.65 15.37 4.33
C THR A 192 -5.91 13.95 4.81
N VAL A 193 -7.05 13.78 5.51
CA VAL A 193 -7.61 12.46 5.88
C VAL A 193 -9.09 12.44 5.50
N VAL A 194 -9.50 11.39 4.76
CA VAL A 194 -10.88 11.22 4.28
C VAL A 194 -11.37 9.83 4.69
N THR A 195 -12.17 9.73 5.73
CA THR A 195 -12.66 8.43 6.23
C THR A 195 -13.62 7.75 5.24
N ALA A 196 -13.77 6.44 5.30
CA ALA A 196 -14.71 5.68 4.46
C ALA A 196 -16.16 6.23 4.58
N ALA A 197 -16.60 6.56 5.80
CA ALA A 197 -17.90 7.16 6.03
C ALA A 197 -18.03 8.54 5.35
N ARG A 198 -16.96 9.33 5.29
CA ARG A 198 -16.95 10.60 4.56
C ARG A 198 -17.01 10.40 3.05
N ILE A 199 -16.28 9.42 2.50
CA ILE A 199 -16.33 9.05 1.08
C ILE A 199 -17.77 8.70 0.69
N ARG A 200 -18.44 7.83 1.47
CA ARG A 200 -19.83 7.43 1.21
C ARG A 200 -20.82 8.60 1.28
N ARG A 201 -20.63 9.54 2.21
CA ARG A 201 -21.53 10.70 2.34
C ARG A 201 -21.35 11.74 1.25
N GLN A 202 -20.12 11.99 0.82
CA GLN A 202 -19.78 13.09 -0.10
C GLN A 202 -19.53 12.61 -1.53
N GLY A 203 -19.35 11.32 -1.74
CA GLY A 203 -19.05 10.67 -3.01
C GLY A 203 -17.56 10.64 -3.36
N VAL A 204 -17.19 9.68 -4.20
CA VAL A 204 -15.82 9.50 -4.71
C VAL A 204 -15.25 10.75 -5.39
N PRO A 205 -16.02 11.56 -6.19
CA PRO A 205 -15.46 12.77 -6.80
C PRO A 205 -14.95 13.80 -5.79
N GLU A 206 -15.65 14.00 -4.67
CA GLU A 206 -15.21 14.94 -3.64
C GLU A 206 -14.00 14.40 -2.86
N ALA A 207 -13.98 13.10 -2.54
CA ALA A 207 -12.80 12.46 -1.93
C ALA A 207 -11.57 12.59 -2.83
N THR A 208 -11.72 12.30 -4.12
CA THR A 208 -10.65 12.46 -5.12
C THR A 208 -10.13 13.89 -5.16
N ARG A 209 -11.02 14.89 -5.18
CA ARG A 209 -10.63 16.31 -5.17
C ARG A 209 -9.79 16.65 -3.95
N LEU A 210 -10.23 16.26 -2.74
CA LEU A 210 -9.50 16.50 -1.49
C LEU A 210 -8.12 15.85 -1.47
N ILE A 211 -7.99 14.64 -1.99
CA ILE A 211 -6.73 13.92 -2.11
C ILE A 211 -5.80 14.66 -3.09
N LEU A 212 -6.29 14.96 -4.30
CA LEU A 212 -5.49 15.61 -5.34
C LEU A 212 -5.06 17.03 -4.96
N ASP A 213 -5.85 17.78 -4.20
CA ASP A 213 -5.47 19.10 -3.67
C ASP A 213 -4.18 19.03 -2.81
N VAL A 214 -3.85 17.87 -2.24
CA VAL A 214 -2.63 17.65 -1.46
C VAL A 214 -1.50 17.10 -2.32
N VAL A 215 -1.75 16.03 -3.09
CA VAL A 215 -0.67 15.25 -3.73
C VAL A 215 -0.37 15.64 -5.19
N ASP A 216 -1.21 16.48 -5.79
CA ASP A 216 -1.07 16.95 -7.18
C ASP A 216 -0.85 18.48 -7.25
N ARG A 217 -0.30 19.05 -6.18
CA ARG A 217 0.00 20.48 -6.08
C ARG A 217 1.34 20.85 -6.74
N ASP A 218 1.49 22.11 -7.07
CA ASP A 218 2.75 22.65 -7.58
C ASP A 218 3.94 22.31 -6.67
N GLY A 219 5.05 21.89 -7.27
CA GLY A 219 6.27 21.51 -6.56
C GLY A 219 6.37 20.03 -6.23
N LEU A 220 5.37 19.21 -6.56
CA LEU A 220 5.44 17.75 -6.53
C LEU A 220 5.61 17.19 -7.95
N ASP A 221 6.47 16.18 -8.07
CA ASP A 221 6.76 15.47 -9.33
C ASP A 221 5.83 14.24 -9.51
N GLY A 222 4.71 14.22 -8.78
CA GLY A 222 3.72 13.16 -8.72
C GLY A 222 3.65 12.49 -7.35
N TYR A 223 2.94 11.39 -7.26
CA TYR A 223 2.72 10.67 -5.99
C TYR A 223 2.75 9.16 -6.17
N TRP A 224 3.06 8.44 -5.08
CA TRP A 224 2.90 7.00 -4.98
C TRP A 224 1.49 6.68 -4.48
N LEU A 225 0.87 5.64 -5.05
CA LEU A 225 -0.44 5.14 -4.64
C LEU A 225 -0.25 3.80 -3.90
N HIS A 226 -0.44 3.81 -2.59
CA HIS A 226 -0.55 2.63 -1.76
C HIS A 226 -2.01 2.23 -1.62
N LEU A 227 -2.31 0.95 -1.81
CA LEU A 227 -3.62 0.36 -1.59
C LEU A 227 -3.50 -0.85 -0.67
N ASP A 228 -4.05 -0.74 0.54
CA ASP A 228 -4.47 -1.88 1.33
C ASP A 228 -5.89 -2.29 0.93
N VAL A 229 -6.10 -3.57 0.63
CA VAL A 229 -7.41 -4.03 0.18
C VAL A 229 -8.44 -4.17 1.30
N ASP A 230 -8.04 -4.00 2.57
CA ASP A 230 -8.94 -3.96 3.72
C ASP A 230 -9.71 -2.62 3.84
N ILE A 231 -9.40 -1.63 2.98
CA ILE A 231 -10.26 -0.49 2.72
C ILE A 231 -11.69 -0.91 2.33
N LEU A 232 -11.81 -2.09 1.70
CA LEU A 232 -13.10 -2.69 1.36
C LEU A 232 -13.83 -3.18 2.61
N ASP A 233 -15.16 -3.12 2.57
CA ASP A 233 -16.00 -3.70 3.62
C ASP A 233 -15.81 -5.22 3.67
N PRO A 234 -15.80 -5.86 4.86
CA PRO A 234 -15.67 -7.32 5.00
C PRO A 234 -16.72 -8.14 4.28
N SER A 235 -17.90 -7.57 4.00
CA SER A 235 -18.91 -8.22 3.16
C SER A 235 -18.44 -8.36 1.70
N VAL A 236 -17.53 -7.52 1.26
CA VAL A 236 -16.89 -7.51 -0.08
C VAL A 236 -15.58 -8.27 -0.05
N MET A 237 -14.70 -7.95 0.92
CA MET A 237 -13.33 -8.51 1.01
C MET A 237 -13.02 -9.00 2.45
N PRO A 238 -13.51 -10.19 2.82
CA PRO A 238 -13.16 -10.78 4.13
C PRO A 238 -11.77 -11.43 4.16
N ALA A 239 -11.09 -11.52 3.02
CA ALA A 239 -9.80 -12.20 2.88
C ALA A 239 -8.61 -11.26 3.16
N VAL A 240 -8.61 -10.67 4.34
CA VAL A 240 -7.60 -9.76 4.90
C VAL A 240 -7.35 -10.10 6.37
N ASP A 241 -6.26 -9.62 6.97
CA ASP A 241 -5.93 -9.94 8.36
C ASP A 241 -6.75 -9.15 9.39
N SER A 242 -7.20 -7.95 9.05
CA SER A 242 -7.93 -7.02 9.95
C SER A 242 -9.25 -6.52 9.34
N PRO A 243 -10.27 -7.40 9.18
CA PRO A 243 -11.51 -7.06 8.47
C PRO A 243 -12.48 -6.25 9.35
N ASP A 244 -12.45 -4.92 9.27
CA ASP A 244 -13.33 -4.03 10.01
C ASP A 244 -14.54 -3.53 9.18
N PRO A 245 -15.78 -3.56 9.74
CA PRO A 245 -16.99 -3.10 9.05
C PRO A 245 -16.94 -1.59 8.71
N GLY A 246 -17.70 -1.20 7.69
CA GLY A 246 -17.83 0.21 7.30
C GLY A 246 -16.88 0.65 6.19
N GLY A 247 -16.20 -0.29 5.54
CA GLY A 247 -15.33 -0.04 4.39
C GLY A 247 -16.07 0.32 3.09
N LEU A 248 -15.36 0.54 2.02
CA LEU A 248 -15.91 0.83 0.69
C LEU A 248 -16.50 -0.42 0.03
N ASP A 249 -17.39 -0.22 -0.93
CA ASP A 249 -17.75 -1.29 -1.85
C ASP A 249 -16.76 -1.37 -3.04
N ALA A 250 -16.95 -2.40 -3.87
CA ALA A 250 -16.06 -2.68 -5.01
C ALA A 250 -16.11 -1.58 -6.09
N VAL A 251 -17.27 -0.94 -6.27
CA VAL A 251 -17.47 0.12 -7.27
C VAL A 251 -16.83 1.42 -6.78
N GLU A 252 -17.07 1.78 -5.52
CA GLU A 252 -16.46 2.95 -4.90
C GLU A 252 -14.92 2.88 -4.97
N LEU A 253 -14.33 1.72 -4.70
CA LEU A 253 -12.88 1.54 -4.80
C LEU A 253 -12.40 1.61 -6.24
N ALA A 254 -13.07 0.95 -7.18
CA ALA A 254 -12.69 0.99 -8.60
C ALA A 254 -12.72 2.42 -9.16
N ASP A 255 -13.76 3.18 -8.83
CA ASP A 255 -13.91 4.58 -9.26
C ASP A 255 -12.84 5.48 -8.63
N LEU A 256 -12.53 5.28 -7.34
CA LEU A 256 -11.47 6.03 -6.65
C LEU A 256 -10.10 5.76 -7.27
N LEU A 257 -9.77 4.50 -7.53
CA LEU A 257 -8.52 4.12 -8.19
C LEU A 257 -8.45 4.70 -9.60
N ALA A 258 -9.52 4.59 -10.41
CA ALA A 258 -9.55 5.12 -11.77
C ALA A 258 -9.35 6.65 -11.81
N ALA A 259 -9.81 7.36 -10.79
CA ALA A 259 -9.64 8.81 -10.68
C ALA A 259 -8.22 9.21 -10.26
N LEU A 260 -7.54 8.39 -9.42
CA LEU A 260 -6.21 8.67 -8.89
C LEU A 260 -5.08 8.12 -9.78
N ALA A 261 -5.23 6.92 -10.35
CA ALA A 261 -4.18 6.23 -11.09
C ALA A 261 -3.51 7.04 -12.22
N PRO A 262 -4.23 7.85 -13.02
CA PRO A 262 -3.61 8.55 -14.17
C PRO A 262 -2.42 9.45 -13.81
N ARG A 263 -2.37 10.02 -12.62
CA ARG A 263 -1.33 10.95 -12.14
C ARG A 263 -0.33 10.32 -11.17
N ALA A 264 -0.61 9.10 -10.70
CA ALA A 264 0.31 8.36 -9.84
C ALA A 264 1.54 7.90 -10.66
N ILE A 265 2.73 8.03 -10.06
CA ILE A 265 4.00 7.61 -10.69
C ILE A 265 4.27 6.12 -10.54
N GLY A 266 3.49 5.44 -9.76
CA GLY A 266 3.50 4.02 -9.47
C GLY A 266 2.49 3.69 -8.38
N ALA A 267 2.20 2.42 -8.21
CA ALA A 267 1.26 1.93 -7.22
C ALA A 267 1.69 0.60 -6.61
N GLN A 268 1.12 0.28 -5.44
CA GLN A 268 1.19 -1.04 -4.81
C GLN A 268 -0.17 -1.48 -4.27
N VAL A 269 -0.38 -2.80 -4.24
CA VAL A 269 -1.59 -3.45 -3.72
C VAL A 269 -1.16 -4.48 -2.68
N THR A 270 -1.75 -4.44 -1.49
CA THR A 270 -1.29 -5.19 -0.31
C THR A 270 -2.45 -5.88 0.44
N VAL A 271 -2.11 -6.80 1.34
CA VAL A 271 -2.91 -7.43 2.40
C VAL A 271 -3.94 -8.46 1.95
N PHE A 272 -4.19 -8.66 0.67
CA PHE A 272 -5.00 -9.81 0.26
C PHE A 272 -4.38 -11.13 0.76
N ASP A 273 -5.14 -11.92 1.50
CA ASP A 273 -4.73 -13.23 2.03
C ASP A 273 -5.48 -14.38 1.36
N PRO A 274 -4.84 -15.10 0.41
CA PRO A 274 -5.47 -16.22 -0.28
C PRO A 274 -5.83 -17.41 0.61
N ASP A 275 -5.23 -17.56 1.78
CA ASP A 275 -5.60 -18.63 2.73
C ASP A 275 -7.01 -18.41 3.28
N LEU A 276 -7.54 -17.18 3.19
CA LEU A 276 -8.91 -16.82 3.56
C LEU A 276 -9.88 -16.79 2.36
N ASP A 277 -9.41 -17.16 1.16
CA ASP A 277 -10.19 -17.20 -0.09
C ASP A 277 -10.16 -18.60 -0.75
N PRO A 278 -10.75 -19.63 -0.11
CA PRO A 278 -10.56 -21.03 -0.51
C PRO A 278 -11.12 -21.38 -1.90
N ASP A 279 -12.04 -20.58 -2.45
CA ASP A 279 -12.61 -20.79 -3.79
C ASP A 279 -12.08 -19.80 -4.84
N GLY A 280 -11.17 -18.89 -4.47
CA GLY A 280 -10.60 -17.88 -5.34
C GLY A 280 -11.58 -16.79 -5.80
N SER A 281 -12.76 -16.69 -5.16
CA SER A 281 -13.79 -15.71 -5.56
C SER A 281 -13.36 -14.28 -5.25
N ARG A 282 -12.63 -14.06 -4.16
CA ARG A 282 -12.13 -12.74 -3.75
C ARG A 282 -10.95 -12.29 -4.62
N ALA A 283 -10.07 -13.21 -4.98
CA ALA A 283 -9.01 -12.94 -5.95
C ALA A 283 -9.60 -12.48 -7.31
N ARG A 284 -10.67 -13.13 -7.80
CA ARG A 284 -11.35 -12.72 -9.03
C ARG A 284 -12.02 -11.35 -8.91
N LEU A 285 -12.74 -11.12 -7.80
CA LEU A 285 -13.35 -9.82 -7.52
C LEU A 285 -12.28 -8.72 -7.46
N LEU A 286 -11.17 -8.97 -6.78
CA LEU A 286 -10.08 -8.00 -6.70
C LEU A 286 -9.47 -7.71 -8.07
N ALA A 287 -9.30 -8.72 -8.92
CA ALA A 287 -8.86 -8.51 -10.31
C ALA A 287 -9.88 -7.67 -11.13
N ASP A 288 -11.20 -7.83 -10.85
CA ASP A 288 -12.25 -7.03 -11.49
C ASP A 288 -12.25 -5.56 -11.05
N VAL A 289 -11.80 -5.27 -9.84
CA VAL A 289 -11.63 -3.89 -9.30
C VAL A 289 -10.32 -3.28 -9.81
N LEU A 290 -9.21 -4.00 -9.66
CA LEU A 290 -7.87 -3.45 -9.89
C LEU A 290 -7.57 -3.18 -11.36
N VAL A 291 -8.06 -4.03 -12.27
CA VAL A 291 -7.74 -3.85 -13.70
C VAL A 291 -8.33 -2.56 -14.26
N PRO A 292 -9.65 -2.27 -14.17
CA PRO A 292 -10.19 -1.00 -14.64
C PRO A 292 -9.71 0.19 -13.78
N GLY A 293 -9.51 0.00 -12.46
CA GLY A 293 -9.06 1.06 -11.56
C GLY A 293 -7.65 1.53 -11.80
N LEU A 294 -6.76 0.65 -12.27
CA LEU A 294 -5.32 0.96 -12.41
C LEU A 294 -4.81 0.91 -13.86
N GLU A 295 -5.65 0.61 -14.87
CA GLU A 295 -5.19 0.50 -16.26
C GLU A 295 -4.57 1.79 -16.80
N ALA A 296 -5.00 2.95 -16.29
CA ALA A 296 -4.49 4.27 -16.66
C ALA A 296 -3.30 4.76 -15.79
N LEU A 297 -2.67 3.86 -15.00
CA LEU A 297 -1.58 4.22 -14.09
C LEU A 297 -0.43 4.94 -14.83
N GLY A 298 -0.14 6.18 -14.40
CA GLY A 298 0.95 6.99 -14.93
C GLY A 298 0.70 7.61 -16.30
N GLU A 299 -0.52 7.67 -16.82
CA GLU A 299 -0.80 8.21 -18.15
C GLU A 299 -0.68 9.74 -18.25
N ARG A 300 -0.96 10.45 -17.16
CA ARG A 300 -0.95 11.93 -17.09
C ARG A 300 0.22 12.40 -16.22
N ARG A 301 1.35 12.63 -16.84
CA ARG A 301 2.50 13.32 -16.25
C ARG A 301 2.64 14.72 -16.82
#